data_8de89342618fd7be103b0b1c68b5c341
#
_entry.id   8de89342618fd7be103b0b1c68b5c341
#
_cell.length_a   1.000
_cell.length_b   1.000
_cell.length_c   1.000
_cell.angle_alpha   90.00
_cell.angle_beta   90.00
_cell.angle_gamma   90.00
#
_symmetry.space_group_name_H-M   'P 1'
#
loop_
_entity.id
_entity.type
_entity.pdbx_description
1 polymer ?
#
loop_
_entity_poly.entity_id
_entity_poly.type
_entity_poly.pdbx_seq_one_letter_code
_entity_poly.pdbx_strand_id
1 'polypeptide(L)'
;MVITDGHPGSTTEPDLLPRARAGETRAFCLLIEPLQSRLLRQATALAGDVSAAEDLVSETLVEAWKSLPRYNGSCQLSTWLYAILLHRYQKSVRRARSRPIALAWLSLFDARDFGKKLENLAAREPSPARVVTQNEAFAQLRQGIERLSEKHARVIRLRFFEEASLADMAAVLDCSVGTVKSRLHHALEKLRKMKLNLPDPGEDK
;
A
#
# COMPACT_ATOMS: atom_id res chain seq x y z
N MET A 1 -17.23 -6.34 51.05
CA MET A 1 -17.61 -5.63 49.80
C MET A 1 -16.33 -5.47 48.97
N VAL A 2 -16.06 -6.45 48.10
CA VAL A 2 -14.82 -6.54 47.33
C VAL A 2 -15.13 -5.91 45.98
N ILE A 3 -14.51 -4.78 45.70
CA ILE A 3 -14.58 -4.11 44.38
C ILE A 3 -13.59 -4.83 43.49
N THR A 4 -14.07 -5.68 42.58
CA THR A 4 -13.29 -6.27 41.53
C THR A 4 -13.14 -5.23 40.41
N ASP A 5 -11.97 -4.59 40.36
CA ASP A 5 -11.51 -3.80 39.21
C ASP A 5 -11.40 -4.71 37.99
N GLY A 6 -12.44 -4.66 37.15
CA GLY A 6 -12.42 -5.28 35.83
C GLY A 6 -11.44 -4.54 34.89
N HIS A 7 -10.24 -5.04 34.79
CA HIS A 7 -9.36 -4.69 33.69
C HIS A 7 -10.08 -5.01 32.37
N PRO A 8 -10.22 -4.09 31.40
CA PRO A 8 -10.75 -4.42 30.08
C PRO A 8 -9.74 -5.36 29.41
N GLY A 9 -10.12 -6.64 29.33
CA GLY A 9 -9.32 -7.67 28.70
C GLY A 9 -8.84 -7.25 27.31
N SER A 10 -7.57 -7.43 27.04
CA SER A 10 -6.96 -7.25 25.71
C SER A 10 -7.71 -8.12 24.70
N THR A 11 -8.61 -7.49 23.95
CA THR A 11 -9.39 -8.14 22.90
C THR A 11 -8.44 -8.47 21.76
N THR A 12 -8.12 -9.74 21.59
CA THR A 12 -7.21 -10.24 20.56
C THR A 12 -7.85 -10.13 19.17
N GLU A 13 -7.04 -9.95 18.12
CA GLU A 13 -7.48 -9.84 16.71
C GLU A 13 -8.49 -10.94 16.30
N PRO A 14 -8.33 -12.23 16.69
CA PRO A 14 -9.30 -13.28 16.40
C PRO A 14 -10.71 -13.04 16.96
N ASP A 15 -10.84 -12.32 18.06
CA ASP A 15 -12.14 -12.00 18.68
C ASP A 15 -12.80 -10.76 18.03
N LEU A 16 -12.01 -9.82 17.50
CA LEU A 16 -12.49 -8.59 16.87
C LEU A 16 -13.10 -8.83 15.48
N LEU A 17 -12.54 -9.73 14.70
CA LEU A 17 -12.96 -9.95 13.31
C LEU A 17 -14.42 -10.42 13.19
N PRO A 18 -14.89 -11.43 13.93
CA PRO A 18 -16.31 -11.85 13.89
C PRO A 18 -17.27 -10.72 14.27
N ARG A 19 -16.93 -9.92 15.31
CA ARG A 19 -17.74 -8.79 15.77
C ARG A 19 -17.80 -7.67 14.74
N ALA A 20 -16.65 -7.32 14.13
CA ALA A 20 -16.57 -6.34 13.07
C ALA A 20 -17.39 -6.78 11.85
N ARG A 21 -17.34 -8.07 11.48
CA ARG A 21 -18.15 -8.64 10.38
C ARG A 21 -19.65 -8.63 10.69
N ALA A 22 -20.02 -8.71 11.96
CA ALA A 22 -21.41 -8.56 12.44
C ALA A 22 -21.89 -7.10 12.42
N GLY A 23 -21.04 -6.14 12.04
CA GLY A 23 -21.39 -4.72 11.95
C GLY A 23 -21.04 -3.90 13.18
N GLU A 24 -20.23 -4.42 14.11
CA GLU A 24 -19.78 -3.65 15.27
C GLU A 24 -18.65 -2.69 14.88
N THR A 25 -18.97 -1.40 14.76
CA THR A 25 -18.02 -0.35 14.33
C THR A 25 -16.79 -0.26 15.25
N ARG A 26 -16.99 -0.40 16.58
CA ARG A 26 -15.88 -0.35 17.54
C ARG A 26 -14.87 -1.48 17.32
N ALA A 27 -15.37 -2.70 17.09
CA ALA A 27 -14.51 -3.84 16.78
C ALA A 27 -13.72 -3.62 15.48
N PHE A 28 -14.33 -3.04 14.45
CA PHE A 28 -13.64 -2.66 13.22
C PHE A 28 -12.55 -1.60 13.45
N CYS A 29 -12.84 -0.53 14.21
CA CYS A 29 -11.84 0.49 14.52
C CYS A 29 -10.62 -0.12 15.24
N LEU A 30 -10.83 -0.96 16.25
CA LEU A 30 -9.76 -1.64 16.97
C LEU A 30 -8.96 -2.60 16.08
N LEU A 31 -9.62 -3.26 15.14
CA LEU A 31 -8.98 -4.16 14.17
C LEU A 31 -8.07 -3.42 13.19
N ILE A 32 -8.46 -2.20 12.79
CA ILE A 32 -7.74 -1.40 11.80
C ILE A 32 -6.68 -0.49 12.43
N GLU A 33 -6.83 -0.09 13.68
CA GLU A 33 -5.92 0.83 14.37
C GLU A 33 -4.43 0.50 14.20
N PRO A 34 -3.96 -0.75 14.42
CA PRO A 34 -2.55 -1.11 14.25
C PRO A 34 -2.07 -1.03 12.79
N LEU A 35 -2.98 -1.03 11.82
CA LEU A 35 -2.66 -1.03 10.39
C LEU A 35 -2.68 0.39 9.78
N GLN A 36 -3.28 1.38 10.46
CA GLN A 36 -3.50 2.72 9.91
C GLN A 36 -2.22 3.43 9.48
N SER A 37 -1.19 3.43 10.34
CA SER A 37 0.10 4.09 10.03
C SER A 37 0.79 3.48 8.82
N ARG A 38 0.73 2.15 8.68
CA ARG A 38 1.28 1.44 7.53
C ARG A 38 0.49 1.77 6.27
N LEU A 39 -0.83 1.74 6.35
CA LEU A 39 -1.73 2.03 5.24
C LEU A 39 -1.53 3.46 4.73
N LEU A 40 -1.37 4.44 5.64
CA LEU A 40 -1.12 5.84 5.27
C LEU A 40 0.23 6.00 4.56
N ARG A 41 1.30 5.38 5.07
CA ARG A 41 2.61 5.38 4.38
C ARG A 41 2.51 4.80 2.97
N GLN A 42 1.80 3.68 2.82
CA GLN A 42 1.60 3.04 1.52
C GLN A 42 0.77 3.92 0.58
N ALA A 43 -0.27 4.57 1.08
CA ALA A 43 -1.09 5.51 0.32
C ALA A 43 -0.27 6.73 -0.14
N THR A 44 0.58 7.29 0.75
CA THR A 44 1.47 8.41 0.42
C THR A 44 2.49 8.01 -0.65
N ALA A 45 3.06 6.80 -0.55
CA ALA A 45 3.96 6.27 -1.59
C ALA A 45 3.27 6.10 -2.95
N LEU A 46 1.96 5.85 -3.00
CA LEU A 46 1.17 5.74 -4.23
C LEU A 46 0.74 7.11 -4.76
N ALA A 47 0.14 7.93 -3.91
CA ALA A 47 -0.48 9.19 -4.30
C ALA A 47 0.54 10.30 -4.56
N GLY A 48 1.68 10.29 -3.83
CA GLY A 48 2.72 11.31 -3.94
C GLY A 48 2.40 12.60 -3.18
N ASP A 49 1.23 12.72 -2.60
CA ASP A 49 0.76 13.84 -1.79
C ASP A 49 0.03 13.33 -0.55
N VAL A 50 0.22 14.02 0.59
CA VAL A 50 -0.34 13.60 1.88
C VAL A 50 -1.85 13.73 1.90
N SER A 51 -2.39 14.84 1.38
CA SER A 51 -3.84 15.07 1.36
C SER A 51 -4.56 14.04 0.48
N ALA A 52 -4.01 13.77 -0.72
CA ALA A 52 -4.54 12.72 -1.59
C ALA A 52 -4.40 11.31 -0.98
N ALA A 53 -3.36 11.09 -0.16
CA ALA A 53 -3.19 9.83 0.56
C ALA A 53 -4.23 9.66 1.67
N GLU A 54 -4.54 10.71 2.43
CA GLU A 54 -5.58 10.70 3.48
C GLU A 54 -6.96 10.42 2.89
N ASP A 55 -7.29 11.06 1.76
CA ASP A 55 -8.52 10.79 1.02
C ASP A 55 -8.58 9.33 0.56
N LEU A 56 -7.47 8.83 0.00
CA LEU A 56 -7.37 7.45 -0.47
C LEU A 56 -7.53 6.44 0.67
N VAL A 57 -6.93 6.71 1.85
CA VAL A 57 -7.09 5.89 3.05
C VAL A 57 -8.55 5.92 3.51
N SER A 58 -9.16 7.09 3.59
CA SER A 58 -10.56 7.25 3.99
C SER A 58 -11.51 6.46 3.08
N GLU A 59 -11.34 6.58 1.76
CA GLU A 59 -12.10 5.78 0.78
C GLU A 59 -11.85 4.27 0.94
N THR A 60 -10.60 3.89 1.24
CA THR A 60 -10.23 2.48 1.45
C THR A 60 -10.91 1.90 2.68
N LEU A 61 -10.92 2.64 3.80
CA LEU A 61 -11.56 2.18 5.04
C LEU A 61 -13.08 2.05 4.88
N VAL A 62 -13.72 2.97 4.17
CA VAL A 62 -15.15 2.86 3.84
C VAL A 62 -15.44 1.62 2.98
N GLU A 63 -14.59 1.32 1.99
CA GLU A 63 -14.77 0.13 1.15
C GLU A 63 -14.48 -1.14 1.95
N ALA A 64 -13.44 -1.12 2.80
CA ALA A 64 -13.11 -2.22 3.69
C ALA A 64 -14.28 -2.54 4.63
N TRP A 65 -14.88 -1.53 5.28
CA TRP A 65 -16.06 -1.72 6.11
C TRP A 65 -17.20 -2.40 5.36
N LYS A 66 -17.53 -1.93 4.16
CA LYS A 66 -18.60 -2.50 3.31
C LYS A 66 -18.32 -3.92 2.85
N SER A 67 -17.07 -4.26 2.61
CA SER A 67 -16.67 -5.56 2.06
C SER A 67 -16.19 -6.55 3.13
N LEU A 68 -16.03 -6.13 4.39
CA LEU A 68 -15.59 -6.96 5.50
C LEU A 68 -16.45 -8.24 5.71
N PRO A 69 -17.79 -8.23 5.54
CA PRO A 69 -18.58 -9.46 5.60
C PRO A 69 -18.14 -10.54 4.60
N ARG A 70 -17.50 -10.15 3.49
CA ARG A 70 -17.00 -11.09 2.46
C ARG A 70 -15.56 -11.53 2.70
N TYR A 71 -14.83 -10.87 3.60
CA TYR A 71 -13.47 -11.27 3.94
C TYR A 71 -13.49 -12.61 4.66
N ASN A 72 -12.91 -13.64 4.04
CA ASN A 72 -12.95 -15.03 4.51
C ASN A 72 -11.68 -15.46 5.28
N GLY A 73 -10.71 -14.56 5.49
CA GLY A 73 -9.45 -14.87 6.16
C GLY A 73 -8.46 -15.68 5.31
N SER A 74 -8.67 -15.81 4.00
CA SER A 74 -7.77 -16.55 3.09
C SER A 74 -6.41 -15.89 2.87
N CYS A 75 -6.24 -14.66 3.32
CA CYS A 75 -4.99 -13.90 3.35
C CYS A 75 -4.92 -13.05 4.61
N GLN A 76 -3.76 -12.44 4.90
CA GLN A 76 -3.65 -11.51 6.02
C GLN A 76 -4.55 -10.28 5.80
N LEU A 77 -5.10 -9.76 6.90
CA LEU A 77 -5.98 -8.58 6.86
C LEU A 77 -5.27 -7.35 6.26
N SER A 78 -3.98 -7.16 6.58
CA SER A 78 -3.17 -6.09 6.01
C SER A 78 -3.06 -6.21 4.48
N THR A 79 -2.84 -7.42 3.97
CA THR A 79 -2.76 -7.69 2.52
C THR A 79 -4.10 -7.44 1.83
N TRP A 80 -5.20 -7.86 2.45
CA TRP A 80 -6.54 -7.60 1.94
C TRP A 80 -6.85 -6.10 1.90
N LEU A 81 -6.53 -5.37 2.98
CA LEU A 81 -6.73 -3.93 3.07
C LEU A 81 -5.88 -3.18 2.03
N TYR A 82 -4.62 -3.59 1.85
CA TYR A 82 -3.75 -3.01 0.82
C TYR A 82 -4.24 -3.31 -0.60
N ALA A 83 -4.82 -4.48 -0.85
CA ALA A 83 -5.43 -4.78 -2.15
C ALA A 83 -6.61 -3.85 -2.46
N ILE A 84 -7.43 -3.50 -1.46
CA ILE A 84 -8.50 -2.50 -1.59
C ILE A 84 -7.89 -1.12 -1.90
N LEU A 85 -6.85 -0.71 -1.17
CA LEU A 85 -6.11 0.55 -1.41
C LEU A 85 -5.62 0.63 -2.85
N LEU A 86 -4.97 -0.41 -3.37
CA LEU A 86 -4.49 -0.47 -4.75
C LEU A 86 -5.64 -0.35 -5.76
N HIS A 87 -6.76 -0.99 -5.48
CA HIS A 87 -7.95 -0.90 -6.35
C HIS A 87 -8.50 0.53 -6.39
N ARG A 88 -8.63 1.18 -5.23
CA ARG A 88 -9.10 2.58 -5.13
C ARG A 88 -8.14 3.54 -5.84
N TYR A 89 -6.85 3.42 -5.61
CA TYR A 89 -5.81 4.18 -6.28
C TYR A 89 -5.91 4.06 -7.81
N GLN A 90 -6.00 2.84 -8.33
CA GLN A 90 -6.11 2.62 -9.77
C GLN A 90 -7.38 3.25 -10.36
N LYS A 91 -8.49 3.19 -9.62
CA LYS A 91 -9.73 3.84 -10.02
C LYS A 91 -9.59 5.37 -10.06
N SER A 92 -8.90 5.99 -9.10
CA SER A 92 -8.63 7.43 -9.08
C SER A 92 -7.76 7.85 -10.27
N VAL A 93 -6.67 7.12 -10.54
CA VAL A 93 -5.76 7.37 -11.68
C VAL A 93 -6.51 7.24 -13.02
N ARG A 94 -7.36 6.23 -13.20
CA ARG A 94 -8.19 6.10 -14.42
C ARG A 94 -9.13 7.27 -14.58
N ARG A 95 -9.80 7.71 -13.52
CA ARG A 95 -10.68 8.88 -13.54
C ARG A 95 -9.93 10.15 -13.92
N ALA A 96 -8.73 10.34 -13.36
CA ALA A 96 -7.87 11.47 -13.68
C ALA A 96 -7.48 11.48 -15.18
N ARG A 97 -7.08 10.32 -15.72
CA ARG A 97 -6.74 10.18 -17.15
C ARG A 97 -7.92 10.37 -18.10
N SER A 98 -9.14 10.08 -17.65
CA SER A 98 -10.37 10.24 -18.45
C SER A 98 -10.90 11.69 -18.47
N ARG A 99 -10.34 12.59 -17.65
CA ARG A 99 -10.71 14.01 -17.61
C ARG A 99 -9.61 14.82 -18.31
N PRO A 100 -9.90 15.52 -19.42
CA PRO A 100 -8.89 16.28 -20.19
C PRO A 100 -8.15 17.36 -19.37
N ILE A 101 -8.79 17.87 -18.31
CA ILE A 101 -8.23 18.93 -17.44
C ILE A 101 -7.24 18.38 -16.39
N ALA A 102 -7.32 17.09 -16.08
CA ALA A 102 -6.49 16.47 -15.03
C ALA A 102 -5.03 16.24 -15.45
N LEU A 103 -4.70 16.25 -16.75
CA LEU A 103 -3.33 16.12 -17.25
C LEU A 103 -2.45 17.34 -16.90
N ALA A 104 -3.04 18.52 -16.78
CA ALA A 104 -2.33 19.75 -16.40
C ALA A 104 -1.87 19.73 -14.92
N TRP A 105 -2.60 19.03 -14.04
CA TRP A 105 -2.24 18.92 -12.61
C TRP A 105 -1.14 17.92 -12.34
N LEU A 106 -0.99 16.89 -13.18
CA LEU A 106 0.06 15.88 -13.03
C LEU A 106 1.47 16.43 -13.33
N SER A 107 1.57 17.50 -14.12
CA SER A 107 2.84 18.15 -14.47
C SER A 107 3.32 19.16 -13.40
N LEU A 108 2.46 19.54 -12.45
CA LEU A 108 2.77 20.52 -11.41
C LEU A 108 3.33 19.91 -10.12
N PHE A 109 3.27 18.58 -9.97
CA PHE A 109 3.84 17.91 -8.80
C PHE A 109 5.30 17.56 -9.05
N ASP A 110 6.17 18.48 -8.65
CA ASP A 110 7.62 18.30 -8.64
C ASP A 110 7.98 17.17 -7.65
N ALA A 111 8.65 16.13 -8.17
CA ALA A 111 9.10 14.98 -7.39
C ALA A 111 10.03 15.34 -6.21
N ARG A 112 10.50 16.59 -6.15
CA ARG A 112 11.42 17.11 -5.13
C ARG A 112 10.79 17.29 -3.75
N ASP A 113 9.46 17.48 -3.68
CA ASP A 113 8.78 17.75 -2.39
C ASP A 113 8.41 16.45 -1.66
N PHE A 114 8.41 15.32 -2.38
CA PHE A 114 8.02 14.02 -1.85
C PHE A 114 9.08 13.43 -0.91
N GLY A 115 10.36 13.56 -1.25
CA GLY A 115 11.46 13.03 -0.43
C GLY A 115 11.53 13.66 0.96
N LYS A 116 11.37 14.97 1.05
CA LYS A 116 11.46 15.71 2.34
C LYS A 116 10.34 15.38 3.32
N LYS A 117 9.14 15.04 2.84
CA LYS A 117 8.01 14.68 3.73
C LYS A 117 8.07 13.24 4.24
N LEU A 118 8.69 12.33 3.47
CA LEU A 118 8.87 10.93 3.89
C LEU A 118 9.96 10.81 4.98
N GLU A 119 10.98 11.70 4.96
CA GLU A 119 12.05 11.74 5.97
C GLU A 119 11.54 12.07 7.38
N ASN A 120 10.51 12.89 7.50
CA ASN A 120 9.88 13.20 8.78
C ASN A 120 9.08 12.02 9.40
N LEU A 121 8.85 10.95 8.64
CA LEU A 121 8.16 9.74 9.10
C LEU A 121 9.10 8.56 9.38
N ALA A 122 10.38 8.66 8.94
CA ALA A 122 11.40 7.65 9.17
C ALA A 122 12.57 8.29 9.93
N ALA A 123 12.48 8.27 11.27
CA ALA A 123 13.57 8.72 12.14
C ALA A 123 14.81 7.81 12.00
N ARG A 124 15.65 8.13 11.02
CA ARG A 124 17.08 7.81 10.99
C ARG A 124 17.73 8.71 9.94
N GLU A 125 18.63 9.59 10.40
CA GLU A 125 19.32 10.58 9.56
C GLU A 125 20.31 9.92 8.58
N PRO A 126 20.03 9.88 7.28
CA PRO A 126 21.03 9.62 6.25
C PRO A 126 21.65 10.95 5.77
N SER A 127 22.91 10.90 5.35
CA SER A 127 23.65 12.06 4.80
C SER A 127 22.93 12.69 3.60
N PRO A 128 22.95 14.04 3.45
CA PRO A 128 22.21 14.77 2.41
C PRO A 128 22.43 14.28 0.96
N ALA A 129 23.63 13.85 0.61
CA ALA A 129 23.96 13.35 -0.73
C ALA A 129 23.34 11.97 -1.02
N ARG A 130 23.22 11.09 -0.01
CA ARG A 130 22.53 9.79 -0.13
C ARG A 130 21.01 9.94 -0.29
N VAL A 131 20.44 10.95 0.35
CA VAL A 131 19.01 11.24 0.28
C VAL A 131 18.60 11.65 -1.13
N VAL A 132 19.35 12.48 -1.81
CA VAL A 132 19.05 12.93 -3.18
C VAL A 132 19.09 11.76 -4.16
N THR A 133 20.13 10.92 -4.10
CA THR A 133 20.26 9.75 -5.00
C THR A 133 19.19 8.67 -4.74
N GLN A 134 18.82 8.46 -3.48
CA GLN A 134 17.74 7.53 -3.12
C GLN A 134 16.38 8.04 -3.60
N ASN A 135 16.10 9.33 -3.46
CA ASN A 135 14.85 9.93 -3.90
C ASN A 135 14.67 9.85 -5.43
N GLU A 136 15.74 10.08 -6.18
CA GLU A 136 15.73 9.93 -7.65
C GLU A 136 15.50 8.47 -8.06
N ALA A 137 16.17 7.51 -7.42
CA ALA A 137 15.98 6.09 -7.67
C ALA A 137 14.55 5.62 -7.36
N PHE A 138 13.97 6.08 -6.25
CA PHE A 138 12.57 5.79 -5.90
C PHE A 138 11.59 6.40 -6.91
N ALA A 139 11.84 7.63 -7.37
CA ALA A 139 11.02 8.27 -8.38
C ALA A 139 11.06 7.50 -9.72
N GLN A 140 12.25 7.06 -10.14
CA GLN A 140 12.42 6.25 -11.35
C GLN A 140 11.73 4.88 -11.23
N LEU A 141 11.88 4.20 -10.08
CA LEU A 141 11.22 2.92 -9.82
C LEU A 141 9.70 3.08 -9.87
N ARG A 142 9.15 4.12 -9.25
CA ARG A 142 7.73 4.44 -9.27
C ARG A 142 7.23 4.65 -10.70
N GLN A 143 7.94 5.47 -11.51
CA GLN A 143 7.62 5.64 -12.93
C GLN A 143 7.69 4.32 -13.70
N GLY A 144 8.69 3.50 -13.42
CA GLY A 144 8.81 2.17 -14.02
C GLY A 144 7.59 1.29 -13.72
N ILE A 145 7.15 1.26 -12.46
CA ILE A 145 5.96 0.51 -12.04
C ILE A 145 4.68 1.05 -12.71
N GLU A 146 4.56 2.37 -12.88
CA GLU A 146 3.41 2.99 -13.54
C GLU A 146 3.32 2.69 -15.04
N ARG A 147 4.45 2.39 -15.69
CA ARG A 147 4.52 1.94 -17.09
C ARG A 147 4.17 0.46 -17.27
N LEU A 148 4.14 -0.32 -16.19
CA LEU A 148 3.69 -1.70 -16.25
C LEU A 148 2.18 -1.77 -16.50
N SER A 149 1.73 -2.89 -17.09
CA SER A 149 0.29 -3.17 -17.08
C SER A 149 -0.20 -3.34 -15.65
N GLU A 150 -1.46 -3.02 -15.39
CA GLU A 150 -2.08 -3.05 -14.06
C GLU A 150 -1.84 -4.37 -13.31
N LYS A 151 -2.00 -5.51 -13.99
CA LYS A 151 -1.77 -6.84 -13.42
C LYS A 151 -0.33 -7.06 -12.97
N HIS A 152 0.65 -6.49 -13.67
CA HIS A 152 2.06 -6.56 -13.32
C HIS A 152 2.41 -5.57 -12.19
N ALA A 153 1.91 -4.35 -12.25
CA ALA A 153 2.11 -3.36 -11.20
C ALA A 153 1.53 -3.83 -9.84
N ARG A 154 0.35 -4.48 -9.85
CA ARG A 154 -0.27 -5.05 -8.64
C ARG A 154 0.62 -6.09 -7.96
N VAL A 155 1.15 -7.05 -8.69
CA VAL A 155 1.99 -8.10 -8.08
C VAL A 155 3.30 -7.53 -7.53
N ILE A 156 3.92 -6.53 -8.21
CA ILE A 156 5.10 -5.84 -7.68
C ILE A 156 4.75 -5.11 -6.37
N ARG A 157 3.67 -4.35 -6.36
CA ARG A 157 3.25 -3.60 -5.16
C ARG A 157 2.93 -4.52 -3.99
N LEU A 158 2.15 -5.57 -4.20
CA LEU A 158 1.85 -6.55 -3.16
C LEU A 158 3.11 -7.24 -2.62
N ARG A 159 4.04 -7.60 -3.49
CA ARG A 159 5.26 -8.32 -3.08
C ARG A 159 6.25 -7.45 -2.32
N PHE A 160 6.49 -6.22 -2.79
CA PHE A 160 7.59 -5.37 -2.31
C PHE A 160 7.15 -4.24 -1.37
N PHE A 161 5.91 -3.78 -1.42
CA PHE A 161 5.41 -2.73 -0.53
C PHE A 161 4.56 -3.29 0.61
N GLU A 162 3.89 -4.41 0.41
CA GLU A 162 3.11 -5.10 1.44
C GLU A 162 3.85 -6.33 1.99
N GLU A 163 4.91 -6.80 1.33
CA GLU A 163 5.65 -8.02 1.67
C GLU A 163 4.78 -9.29 1.69
N ALA A 164 3.69 -9.26 0.92
CA ALA A 164 2.72 -10.32 0.89
C ALA A 164 3.32 -11.66 0.45
N SER A 165 2.89 -12.74 1.06
CA SER A 165 3.23 -14.09 0.62
C SER A 165 2.62 -14.39 -0.76
N LEU A 166 3.19 -15.36 -1.48
CA LEU A 166 2.62 -15.78 -2.78
C LEU A 166 1.21 -16.34 -2.63
N ALA A 167 0.90 -16.94 -1.48
CA ALA A 167 -0.43 -17.46 -1.16
C ALA A 167 -1.43 -16.33 -0.91
N ASP A 168 -1.06 -15.33 -0.09
CA ASP A 168 -1.91 -14.15 0.14
C ASP A 168 -2.16 -13.39 -1.16
N MET A 169 -1.12 -13.21 -1.99
CA MET A 169 -1.27 -12.57 -3.30
C MET A 169 -2.23 -13.33 -4.21
N ALA A 170 -2.13 -14.65 -4.23
CA ALA A 170 -3.03 -15.50 -5.01
C ALA A 170 -4.49 -15.34 -4.54
N ALA A 171 -4.70 -15.31 -3.21
CA ALA A 171 -6.02 -15.14 -2.60
C ALA A 171 -6.63 -13.76 -2.94
N VAL A 172 -5.89 -12.64 -2.77
CA VAL A 172 -6.45 -11.29 -3.04
C VAL A 172 -6.57 -10.96 -4.52
N LEU A 173 -5.81 -11.64 -5.40
CA LEU A 173 -5.85 -11.43 -6.85
C LEU A 173 -6.77 -12.44 -7.56
N ASP A 174 -7.40 -13.32 -6.80
CA ASP A 174 -8.28 -14.40 -7.32
C ASP A 174 -7.62 -15.16 -8.47
N CYS A 175 -6.43 -15.71 -8.22
CA CYS A 175 -5.68 -16.48 -9.21
C CYS A 175 -4.76 -17.52 -8.56
N SER A 176 -4.24 -18.46 -9.34
CA SER A 176 -3.31 -19.47 -8.82
C SER A 176 -1.95 -18.87 -8.43
N VAL A 177 -1.24 -19.51 -7.49
CA VAL A 177 0.15 -19.16 -7.11
C VAL A 177 1.08 -19.21 -8.32
N GLY A 178 0.87 -20.15 -9.27
CA GLY A 178 1.59 -20.22 -10.53
C GLY A 178 1.41 -18.96 -11.38
N THR A 179 0.18 -18.42 -11.44
CA THR A 179 -0.14 -17.17 -12.13
C THR A 179 0.57 -15.98 -11.46
N VAL A 180 0.61 -15.93 -10.13
CA VAL A 180 1.34 -14.88 -9.38
C VAL A 180 2.83 -14.94 -9.72
N LYS A 181 3.46 -16.12 -9.67
CA LYS A 181 4.89 -16.31 -10.01
C LYS A 181 5.19 -15.84 -11.44
N SER A 182 4.38 -16.25 -12.41
CA SER A 182 4.55 -15.84 -13.82
C SER A 182 4.41 -14.32 -13.99
N ARG A 183 3.39 -13.70 -13.36
CA ARG A 183 3.21 -12.24 -13.40
C ARG A 183 4.37 -11.50 -12.77
N LEU A 184 4.90 -11.97 -11.61
CA LEU A 184 6.07 -11.39 -10.97
C LEU A 184 7.31 -11.47 -11.88
N HIS A 185 7.58 -12.65 -12.44
CA HIS A 185 8.71 -12.85 -13.37
C HIS A 185 8.65 -11.86 -14.54
N HIS A 186 7.52 -11.81 -15.24
CA HIS A 186 7.35 -10.90 -16.37
C HIS A 186 7.39 -9.41 -15.98
N ALA A 187 6.89 -9.06 -14.77
CA ALA A 187 6.97 -7.70 -14.27
C ALA A 187 8.42 -7.28 -14.02
N LEU A 188 9.20 -8.13 -13.34
CA LEU A 188 10.62 -7.88 -13.07
C LEU A 188 11.45 -7.81 -14.35
N GLU A 189 11.21 -8.70 -15.33
CA GLU A 189 11.87 -8.62 -16.65
C GLU A 189 11.60 -7.27 -17.33
N LYS A 190 10.35 -6.79 -17.30
CA LYS A 190 10.01 -5.50 -17.89
C LYS A 190 10.70 -4.35 -17.18
N LEU A 191 10.76 -4.35 -15.85
CA LEU A 191 11.46 -3.33 -15.08
C LEU A 191 12.98 -3.33 -15.38
N ARG A 192 13.60 -4.52 -15.47
CA ARG A 192 15.03 -4.64 -15.87
C ARG A 192 15.29 -4.06 -17.25
N LYS A 193 14.41 -4.32 -18.22
CA LYS A 193 14.53 -3.78 -19.59
C LYS A 193 14.39 -2.25 -19.66
N MET A 194 13.75 -1.63 -18.66
CA MET A 194 13.61 -0.16 -18.61
C MET A 194 14.90 0.55 -18.20
N LYS A 195 16.00 -0.17 -17.89
CA LYS A 195 17.31 0.38 -17.49
C LYS A 195 17.16 1.50 -16.45
N LEU A 196 16.38 1.24 -15.41
CA LEU A 196 16.24 2.17 -14.31
C LEU A 196 17.60 2.35 -13.63
N ASN A 197 18.05 3.59 -13.44
CA ASN A 197 19.29 3.92 -12.73
C ASN A 197 19.06 3.68 -11.24
N LEU A 198 18.93 2.41 -10.84
CA LEU A 198 18.81 2.01 -9.46
C LEU A 198 20.22 1.87 -8.87
N PRO A 199 20.47 2.33 -7.64
CA PRO A 199 21.75 2.08 -6.97
C PRO A 199 21.96 0.57 -6.88
N ASP A 200 23.20 0.14 -7.14
CA ASP A 200 23.60 -1.27 -7.07
C ASP A 200 23.49 -1.73 -5.59
N PRO A 201 22.72 -2.77 -5.26
CA PRO A 201 22.63 -3.29 -3.89
C PRO A 201 23.96 -3.90 -3.36
N GLY A 202 25.03 -3.88 -4.16
CA GLY A 202 26.30 -4.56 -3.90
C GLY A 202 27.43 -3.72 -3.29
N GLU A 203 27.27 -2.42 -3.02
CA GLU A 203 28.35 -1.57 -2.49
C GLU A 203 28.38 -1.39 -0.95
N ASP A 204 27.71 -2.22 -0.18
CA ASP A 204 27.95 -2.31 1.27
C ASP A 204 29.00 -3.40 1.57
N LYS A 205 30.28 -3.02 1.41
CA LYS A 205 31.41 -3.66 2.08
C LYS A 205 31.86 -2.81 3.24
#